data_a34871fff639c5217777e684f830d512
#
_entry.id   a34871fff639c5217777e684f830d512
#
_cell.length_a   1.000
_cell.length_b   1.000
_cell.length_c   1.000
_cell.angle_alpha   90.00
_cell.angle_beta   90.00
_cell.angle_gamma   90.00
#
_symmetry.space_group_name_H-M   'P 1'
#
loop_
_entity.id
_entity.type
_entity.pdbx_description
1 polymer ?
#
loop_
_entity_poly.entity_id
_entity_poly.type
_entity_poly.pdbx_seq_one_letter_code
_entity_poly.pdbx_strand_id
1 'polypeptide(L)'
;ALMDSIPLVVLTGQVPTFMIGNDAFQEADTVGITRPCTKHNWLVKETEKLSEVIHQAFHVSTTGRPGPVLVDIPKDVQFATGSYKTISQTPKGHYSPKIKGDISEITKLIELIENAEKPIIYSGGGVINSGVGASQLLCELADSTNIPVTSTLMGLGAYPGSGKNWLGMLGMHGTYEANLAMHGCDLMINIGARFDDRITGRVQDFSPNSKKAHLDIDPSSINKVIHVDIPIIGDIGHILSLIHI
;
A
#
# COMPACT_ATOMS: atom_id res chain seq x y z
N ALA A 1 2.12 1.04 11.49
CA ALA A 1 2.82 0.43 10.34
C ALA A 1 1.83 -0.13 9.31
N LEU A 2 0.86 -0.97 9.72
CA LEU A 2 -0.09 -1.60 8.75
C LEU A 2 -0.90 -0.56 7.97
N MET A 3 -1.45 0.43 8.65
CA MET A 3 -2.30 1.46 8.03
C MET A 3 -1.52 2.38 7.09
N ASP A 4 -0.25 2.64 7.40
CA ASP A 4 0.61 3.54 6.61
C ASP A 4 1.47 2.80 5.59
N SER A 5 1.26 1.47 5.46
CA SER A 5 1.99 0.62 4.50
C SER A 5 3.51 0.65 4.72
N ILE A 6 3.95 0.61 5.99
CA ILE A 6 5.36 0.62 6.38
C ILE A 6 5.85 -0.83 6.53
N PRO A 7 6.86 -1.25 5.78
CA PRO A 7 7.44 -2.58 5.94
C PRO A 7 8.18 -2.67 7.28
N LEU A 8 7.85 -3.68 8.07
CA LEU A 8 8.45 -3.91 9.38
C LEU A 8 8.48 -5.41 9.67
N VAL A 9 9.63 -5.92 10.04
CA VAL A 9 9.78 -7.30 10.55
C VAL A 9 9.98 -7.24 12.05
N VAL A 10 9.04 -7.80 12.79
CA VAL A 10 9.07 -7.86 14.27
C VAL A 10 9.46 -9.27 14.68
N LEU A 11 10.48 -9.39 15.54
CA LEU A 11 10.89 -10.65 16.15
C LEU A 11 10.47 -10.64 17.62
N THR A 12 9.75 -11.68 18.05
CA THR A 12 9.31 -11.84 19.43
C THR A 12 9.82 -13.15 20.01
N GLY A 13 10.00 -13.19 21.33
CA GLY A 13 10.30 -14.41 22.07
C GLY A 13 9.02 -15.05 22.58
N GLN A 14 9.01 -16.39 22.61
CA GLN A 14 7.91 -17.20 23.13
C GLN A 14 8.42 -18.21 24.16
N VAL A 15 7.54 -18.72 25.02
CA VAL A 15 7.85 -19.85 25.90
C VAL A 15 8.30 -21.07 25.07
N PRO A 16 9.02 -22.04 25.67
CA PRO A 16 9.43 -23.25 24.93
C PRO A 16 8.26 -23.93 24.23
N THR A 17 8.51 -24.55 23.09
CA THR A 17 7.47 -25.15 22.23
C THR A 17 6.56 -26.13 22.98
N PHE A 18 7.11 -26.93 23.91
CA PHE A 18 6.36 -27.91 24.68
C PHE A 18 5.48 -27.28 25.80
N MET A 19 5.65 -26.00 26.08
CA MET A 19 4.86 -25.25 27.07
C MET A 19 3.75 -24.41 26.45
N ILE A 20 3.77 -24.22 25.14
CA ILE A 20 2.76 -23.42 24.44
C ILE A 20 1.36 -24.04 24.60
N GLY A 21 0.41 -23.26 25.06
CA GLY A 21 -0.97 -23.68 25.33
C GLY A 21 -1.19 -24.34 26.70
N ASN A 22 -0.22 -24.26 27.62
CA ASN A 22 -0.31 -24.84 28.96
C ASN A 22 -0.33 -23.78 30.08
N ASP A 23 -0.70 -22.55 29.77
CA ASP A 23 -0.73 -21.42 30.71
C ASP A 23 0.63 -21.19 31.41
N ALA A 24 1.72 -21.32 30.65
CA ALA A 24 3.06 -21.15 31.19
C ALA A 24 3.31 -19.70 31.65
N PHE A 25 4.22 -19.52 32.60
CA PHE A 25 4.58 -18.20 33.10
C PHE A 25 5.08 -17.31 31.93
N GLN A 26 4.45 -16.12 31.78
CA GLN A 26 4.68 -15.15 30.72
C GLN A 26 4.34 -15.67 29.29
N GLU A 27 3.56 -16.72 29.17
CA GLU A 27 3.01 -17.11 27.88
C GLU A 27 2.02 -16.07 27.37
N ALA A 28 2.07 -15.76 26.07
CA ALA A 28 1.08 -14.97 25.40
C ALA A 28 0.83 -15.53 23.98
N ASP A 29 -0.42 -15.49 23.52
CA ASP A 29 -0.75 -15.77 22.12
C ASP A 29 -0.35 -14.58 21.24
N THR A 30 0.96 -14.41 21.03
CA THR A 30 1.53 -13.31 20.28
C THR A 30 0.98 -13.26 18.85
N VAL A 31 0.81 -14.42 18.22
CA VAL A 31 0.25 -14.56 16.87
C VAL A 31 -1.21 -14.10 16.86
N GLY A 32 -2.03 -14.54 17.80
CA GLY A 32 -3.44 -14.13 17.90
C GLY A 32 -3.60 -12.64 18.16
N ILE A 33 -2.82 -12.08 19.11
CA ILE A 33 -2.84 -10.65 19.44
C ILE A 33 -2.46 -9.78 18.25
N THR A 34 -1.46 -10.18 17.47
CA THR A 34 -0.90 -9.36 16.39
C THR A 34 -1.53 -9.61 15.02
N ARG A 35 -2.33 -10.65 14.87
CA ARG A 35 -3.02 -10.98 13.61
C ARG A 35 -3.79 -9.82 12.98
N PRO A 36 -4.59 -9.02 13.72
CA PRO A 36 -5.36 -7.93 13.12
C PRO A 36 -4.53 -6.71 12.71
N CYS A 37 -3.27 -6.62 13.15
CA CYS A 37 -2.41 -5.46 12.88
C CYS A 37 -1.14 -5.78 12.08
N THR A 38 -1.04 -6.99 11.51
CA THR A 38 0.09 -7.43 10.68
C THR A 38 -0.39 -8.06 9.37
N LYS A 39 0.48 -8.09 8.37
CA LYS A 39 0.21 -8.81 7.11
C LYS A 39 0.25 -10.31 7.28
N HIS A 40 1.20 -10.79 8.08
CA HIS A 40 1.37 -12.21 8.39
C HIS A 40 2.15 -12.41 9.68
N ASN A 41 1.96 -13.59 10.30
CA ASN A 41 2.65 -14.01 11.51
C ASN A 41 3.15 -15.44 11.34
N TRP A 42 4.31 -15.73 11.89
CA TRP A 42 4.86 -17.07 11.99
C TRP A 42 5.16 -17.41 13.45
N LEU A 43 4.81 -18.61 13.86
CA LEU A 43 5.33 -19.26 15.07
C LEU A 43 6.32 -20.33 14.63
N VAL A 44 7.62 -20.11 14.87
CA VAL A 44 8.69 -20.99 14.40
C VAL A 44 8.94 -22.11 15.42
N LYS A 45 8.49 -23.33 15.12
CA LYS A 45 8.63 -24.49 16.02
C LYS A 45 9.85 -25.37 15.73
N GLU A 46 10.56 -25.13 14.62
CA GLU A 46 11.69 -25.94 14.17
C GLU A 46 12.85 -25.01 13.80
N THR A 47 14.02 -25.24 14.40
CA THR A 47 15.23 -24.40 14.19
C THR A 47 15.67 -24.38 12.73
N GLU A 48 15.53 -25.50 12.04
CA GLU A 48 15.90 -25.64 10.63
C GLU A 48 15.08 -24.77 9.68
N LYS A 49 13.86 -24.39 10.09
CA LYS A 49 12.95 -23.50 9.32
C LYS A 49 13.18 -22.02 9.60
N LEU A 50 13.93 -21.66 10.64
CA LEU A 50 14.08 -20.29 11.06
C LEU A 50 14.62 -19.39 9.94
N SER A 51 15.66 -19.84 9.24
CA SER A 51 16.27 -19.08 8.13
C SER A 51 15.26 -18.83 7.00
N GLU A 52 14.49 -19.87 6.60
CA GLU A 52 13.46 -19.75 5.58
C GLU A 52 12.36 -18.76 5.97
N VAL A 53 11.87 -18.86 7.22
CA VAL A 53 10.80 -17.98 7.72
C VAL A 53 11.27 -16.54 7.77
N ILE A 54 12.52 -16.26 8.19
CA ILE A 54 13.06 -14.89 8.18
C ILE A 54 13.09 -14.32 6.76
N HIS A 55 13.55 -15.09 5.78
CA HIS A 55 13.54 -14.66 4.37
C HIS A 55 12.11 -14.39 3.86
N GLN A 56 11.16 -15.26 4.20
CA GLN A 56 9.74 -15.06 3.89
C GLN A 56 9.18 -13.80 4.56
N ALA A 57 9.55 -13.53 5.81
CA ALA A 57 9.11 -12.36 6.55
C ALA A 57 9.53 -11.07 5.85
N PHE A 58 10.79 -10.94 5.43
CA PHE A 58 11.25 -9.79 4.65
C PHE A 58 10.53 -9.69 3.31
N HIS A 59 10.37 -10.81 2.59
CA HIS A 59 9.67 -10.81 1.31
C HIS A 59 8.22 -10.36 1.46
N VAL A 60 7.45 -10.93 2.39
CA VAL A 60 6.04 -10.58 2.60
C VAL A 60 5.89 -9.13 3.08
N SER A 61 6.79 -8.67 3.96
CA SER A 61 6.76 -7.30 4.47
C SER A 61 6.91 -6.26 3.37
N THR A 62 7.75 -6.51 2.37
CA THR A 62 8.13 -5.53 1.33
C THR A 62 7.40 -5.71 -0.01
N THR A 63 6.73 -6.85 -0.24
CA THR A 63 6.09 -7.16 -1.53
C THR A 63 4.61 -6.83 -1.52
N GLY A 64 4.06 -6.40 -2.67
CA GLY A 64 2.68 -5.90 -2.76
C GLY A 64 2.53 -4.61 -1.95
N ARG A 65 1.39 -4.42 -1.28
CA ARG A 65 1.26 -3.34 -0.30
C ARG A 65 2.20 -3.63 0.87
N PRO A 66 3.22 -2.80 1.16
CA PRO A 66 4.12 -3.00 2.29
C PRO A 66 3.38 -3.01 3.62
N GLY A 67 3.94 -3.69 4.61
CA GLY A 67 3.35 -3.70 5.94
C GLY A 67 4.10 -4.59 6.93
N PRO A 68 3.72 -4.54 8.23
CA PRO A 68 4.38 -5.28 9.28
C PRO A 68 4.08 -6.77 9.20
N VAL A 69 5.07 -7.56 9.59
CA VAL A 69 4.99 -9.00 9.83
C VAL A 69 5.64 -9.34 11.15
N LEU A 70 5.28 -10.48 11.72
CA LEU A 70 5.83 -10.92 13.00
C LEU A 70 6.32 -12.36 12.91
N VAL A 71 7.49 -12.60 13.52
CA VAL A 71 8.06 -13.94 13.70
C VAL A 71 8.26 -14.19 15.18
N ASP A 72 7.47 -15.10 15.73
CA ASP A 72 7.50 -15.51 17.13
C ASP A 72 8.41 -16.74 17.29
N ILE A 73 9.45 -16.64 18.12
CA ILE A 73 10.53 -17.61 18.20
C ILE A 73 10.58 -18.19 19.61
N PRO A 74 10.16 -19.46 19.82
CA PRO A 74 10.21 -20.12 21.10
C PRO A 74 11.62 -20.24 21.67
N LYS A 75 11.73 -20.21 23.00
CA LYS A 75 13.00 -20.23 23.72
C LYS A 75 13.89 -21.43 23.35
N ASP A 76 13.33 -22.63 23.25
CA ASP A 76 14.05 -23.82 22.87
C ASP A 76 14.59 -23.77 21.42
N VAL A 77 13.84 -23.17 20.50
CA VAL A 77 14.31 -22.91 19.11
C VAL A 77 15.49 -21.93 19.10
N GLN A 78 15.48 -20.91 19.97
CA GLN A 78 16.58 -19.92 20.08
C GLN A 78 17.86 -20.54 20.64
N PHE A 79 17.75 -21.53 21.53
CA PHE A 79 18.90 -22.20 22.15
C PHE A 79 19.38 -23.45 21.38
N ALA A 80 18.57 -23.95 20.46
CA ALA A 80 18.93 -25.12 19.68
C ALA A 80 20.08 -24.82 18.69
N THR A 81 20.91 -25.82 18.46
CA THR A 81 21.95 -25.77 17.43
C THR A 81 21.41 -26.38 16.15
N GLY A 82 21.50 -25.65 15.04
CA GLY A 82 21.06 -26.10 13.72
C GLY A 82 22.11 -25.85 12.64
N SER A 83 21.92 -26.42 11.47
CA SER A 83 22.75 -26.15 10.30
C SER A 83 22.17 -25.01 9.49
N TYR A 84 22.91 -23.91 9.33
CA TYR A 84 22.52 -22.83 8.43
C TYR A 84 22.57 -23.28 6.96
N LYS A 85 21.47 -23.12 6.26
CA LYS A 85 21.40 -23.32 4.81
C LYS A 85 21.19 -21.97 4.13
N THR A 86 22.09 -21.65 3.20
CA THR A 86 21.94 -20.46 2.37
C THR A 86 20.69 -20.63 1.50
N ILE A 87 19.79 -19.65 1.56
CA ILE A 87 18.58 -19.60 0.74
C ILE A 87 18.93 -18.80 -0.50
N SER A 88 19.10 -19.47 -1.63
CA SER A 88 19.44 -18.85 -2.92
C SER A 88 18.25 -18.12 -3.56
N GLN A 89 17.03 -18.53 -3.23
CA GLN A 89 15.80 -17.88 -3.66
C GLN A 89 14.82 -17.89 -2.49
N THR A 90 14.27 -16.72 -2.17
CA THR A 90 13.24 -16.62 -1.14
C THR A 90 12.02 -17.44 -1.57
N PRO A 91 11.58 -18.40 -0.74
CA PRO A 91 10.36 -19.13 -1.02
C PRO A 91 9.18 -18.17 -1.07
N LYS A 92 8.57 -18.01 -2.23
CA LYS A 92 7.47 -17.03 -2.42
C LYS A 92 6.18 -17.46 -1.70
N GLY A 93 6.10 -18.73 -1.29
CA GLY A 93 4.89 -19.30 -0.73
C GLY A 93 3.71 -19.10 -1.67
N HIS A 94 2.52 -18.89 -1.11
CA HIS A 94 1.30 -18.56 -1.88
C HIS A 94 1.06 -17.06 -2.06
N TYR A 95 1.98 -16.20 -1.55
CA TYR A 95 1.84 -14.75 -1.65
C TYR A 95 2.39 -14.24 -2.98
N SER A 96 1.47 -13.92 -3.89
CA SER A 96 1.80 -13.41 -5.24
C SER A 96 0.87 -12.24 -5.59
N PRO A 97 1.24 -11.01 -5.24
CA PRO A 97 0.44 -9.83 -5.56
C PRO A 97 0.39 -9.59 -7.08
N LYS A 98 -0.74 -9.06 -7.56
CA LYS A 98 -0.90 -8.65 -8.95
C LYS A 98 -0.10 -7.37 -9.18
N ILE A 99 0.93 -7.44 -10.01
CA ILE A 99 1.79 -6.29 -10.34
C ILE A 99 1.30 -5.58 -11.60
N LYS A 100 0.85 -6.33 -12.61
CA LYS A 100 0.46 -5.77 -13.91
C LYS A 100 -0.97 -5.24 -13.86
N GLY A 101 -1.16 -3.97 -14.19
CA GLY A 101 -2.47 -3.36 -14.39
C GLY A 101 -3.22 -3.99 -15.57
N ASP A 102 -4.55 -3.91 -15.55
CA ASP A 102 -5.40 -4.36 -16.65
C ASP A 102 -5.41 -3.30 -17.75
N ILE A 103 -4.97 -3.69 -18.94
CA ILE A 103 -4.86 -2.77 -20.09
C ILE A 103 -6.25 -2.22 -20.49
N SER A 104 -7.30 -3.02 -20.42
CA SER A 104 -8.65 -2.57 -20.78
C SER A 104 -9.16 -1.48 -19.84
N GLU A 105 -8.86 -1.58 -18.54
CA GLU A 105 -9.23 -0.55 -17.56
C GLU A 105 -8.34 0.70 -17.70
N ILE A 106 -7.05 0.52 -18.06
CA ILE A 106 -6.16 1.64 -18.35
C ILE A 106 -6.64 2.42 -19.58
N THR A 107 -7.06 1.74 -20.65
CA THR A 107 -7.63 2.38 -21.84
C THR A 107 -8.87 3.21 -21.49
N LYS A 108 -9.78 2.67 -20.71
CA LYS A 108 -10.96 3.42 -20.23
C LYS A 108 -10.59 4.65 -19.41
N LEU A 109 -9.54 4.55 -18.60
CA LEU A 109 -9.04 5.70 -17.82
C LEU A 109 -8.51 6.78 -18.76
N ILE A 110 -7.75 6.42 -19.78
CA ILE A 110 -7.23 7.37 -20.79
C ILE A 110 -8.40 8.09 -21.49
N GLU A 111 -9.42 7.36 -21.92
CA GLU A 111 -10.62 7.95 -22.52
C GLU A 111 -11.32 8.94 -21.57
N LEU A 112 -11.37 8.64 -20.26
CA LEU A 112 -11.94 9.58 -19.26
C LEU A 112 -11.06 10.82 -19.10
N ILE A 113 -9.73 10.67 -19.10
CA ILE A 113 -8.79 11.80 -18.98
C ILE A 113 -8.96 12.75 -20.17
N GLU A 114 -9.07 12.21 -21.39
CA GLU A 114 -9.24 13.00 -22.63
C GLU A 114 -10.54 13.80 -22.67
N ASN A 115 -11.59 13.30 -22.01
CA ASN A 115 -12.93 13.91 -22.01
C ASN A 115 -13.25 14.73 -20.76
N ALA A 116 -12.39 14.73 -19.75
CA ALA A 116 -12.63 15.45 -18.50
C ALA A 116 -12.35 16.95 -18.66
N GLU A 117 -13.22 17.79 -18.11
CA GLU A 117 -13.05 19.25 -18.07
C GLU A 117 -12.31 19.73 -16.83
N LYS A 118 -12.45 19.00 -15.72
CA LYS A 118 -11.89 19.34 -14.42
C LYS A 118 -11.28 18.11 -13.72
N PRO A 119 -10.32 17.43 -14.39
CA PRO A 119 -9.66 16.29 -13.77
C PRO A 119 -8.76 16.71 -12.62
N ILE A 120 -8.58 15.81 -11.63
CA ILE A 120 -7.63 15.98 -10.54
C ILE A 120 -6.89 14.66 -10.26
N ILE A 121 -5.58 14.75 -10.03
CA ILE A 121 -4.78 13.64 -9.53
C ILE A 121 -4.73 13.70 -8.01
N TYR A 122 -5.10 12.59 -7.38
CA TYR A 122 -5.02 12.37 -5.95
C TYR A 122 -3.92 11.36 -5.66
N SER A 123 -2.72 11.82 -5.29
CA SER A 123 -1.53 11.01 -5.08
C SER A 123 -1.40 10.52 -3.63
N GLY A 124 -1.19 9.23 -3.44
CA GLY A 124 -0.97 8.62 -2.13
C GLY A 124 0.42 8.02 -1.95
N GLY A 125 0.65 7.41 -0.78
CA GLY A 125 1.90 6.73 -0.44
C GLY A 125 2.26 5.57 -1.36
N GLY A 126 1.28 5.02 -2.11
CA GLY A 126 1.52 3.97 -3.09
C GLY A 126 2.48 4.39 -4.21
N VAL A 127 2.49 5.67 -4.60
CA VAL A 127 3.45 6.21 -5.57
C VAL A 127 4.87 6.14 -5.01
N ILE A 128 5.07 6.59 -3.77
CA ILE A 128 6.37 6.53 -3.07
C ILE A 128 6.85 5.07 -2.94
N ASN A 129 5.95 4.17 -2.55
CA ASN A 129 6.26 2.75 -2.36
C ASN A 129 6.60 2.02 -3.67
N SER A 130 6.10 2.49 -4.81
CA SER A 130 6.47 1.97 -6.14
C SER A 130 7.82 2.51 -6.65
N GLY A 131 8.46 3.43 -5.89
CA GLY A 131 9.81 3.91 -6.14
C GLY A 131 9.91 5.18 -6.99
N VAL A 132 11.15 5.65 -7.17
CA VAL A 132 11.45 6.95 -7.82
C VAL A 132 10.90 7.03 -9.24
N GLY A 133 10.93 5.94 -10.01
CA GLY A 133 10.38 5.89 -11.36
C GLY A 133 8.88 6.18 -11.41
N ALA A 134 8.11 5.71 -10.42
CA ALA A 134 6.68 6.01 -10.34
C ALA A 134 6.41 7.49 -10.08
N SER A 135 7.22 8.14 -9.24
CA SER A 135 7.13 9.59 -8.99
C SER A 135 7.48 10.40 -10.25
N GLN A 136 8.47 9.98 -11.03
CA GLN A 136 8.82 10.62 -12.29
C GLN A 136 7.68 10.52 -13.30
N LEU A 137 7.10 9.33 -13.48
CA LEU A 137 5.95 9.13 -14.36
C LEU A 137 4.72 9.92 -13.90
N LEU A 138 4.49 10.05 -12.59
CA LEU A 138 3.44 10.94 -12.07
C LEU A 138 3.67 12.41 -12.48
N CYS A 139 4.91 12.89 -12.37
CA CYS A 139 5.27 14.25 -12.78
C CYS A 139 5.06 14.45 -14.28
N GLU A 140 5.52 13.51 -15.11
CA GLU A 140 5.35 13.54 -16.55
C GLU A 140 3.86 13.57 -16.94
N LEU A 141 3.02 12.72 -16.32
CA LEU A 141 1.58 12.72 -16.54
C LEU A 141 0.97 14.07 -16.19
N ALA A 142 1.21 14.57 -14.98
CA ALA A 142 0.63 15.82 -14.52
C ALA A 142 1.09 17.03 -15.35
N ASP A 143 2.36 17.06 -15.74
CA ASP A 143 2.93 18.19 -16.47
C ASP A 143 2.54 18.21 -17.96
N SER A 144 2.41 17.04 -18.60
CA SER A 144 1.99 16.91 -19.99
C SER A 144 0.50 17.18 -20.17
N THR A 145 -0.33 16.75 -19.24
CA THR A 145 -1.78 16.94 -19.27
C THR A 145 -2.25 18.23 -18.59
N ASN A 146 -1.35 18.90 -17.87
CA ASN A 146 -1.65 20.05 -17.02
C ASN A 146 -2.73 19.78 -15.96
N ILE A 147 -2.87 18.51 -15.52
CA ILE A 147 -3.81 18.11 -14.47
C ILE A 147 -3.26 18.50 -13.10
N PRO A 148 -4.05 19.19 -12.24
CA PRO A 148 -3.62 19.54 -10.90
C PRO A 148 -3.45 18.30 -10.01
N VAL A 149 -2.46 18.38 -9.11
CA VAL A 149 -2.09 17.30 -8.20
C VAL A 149 -2.30 17.71 -6.75
N THR A 150 -2.99 16.87 -6.01
CA THR A 150 -3.09 16.94 -4.54
C THR A 150 -2.61 15.62 -3.93
N SER A 151 -2.19 15.61 -2.68
CA SER A 151 -1.63 14.43 -2.03
C SER A 151 -2.23 14.14 -0.67
N THR A 152 -2.17 12.86 -0.27
CA THR A 152 -2.23 12.48 1.15
C THR A 152 -0.95 12.88 1.88
N LEU A 153 -0.97 12.84 3.22
CA LEU A 153 0.23 12.99 4.03
C LEU A 153 1.34 12.00 3.62
N MET A 154 1.01 10.73 3.41
CA MET A 154 1.96 9.69 3.00
C MET A 154 2.39 9.80 1.53
N GLY A 155 1.69 10.59 0.72
CA GLY A 155 2.01 10.86 -0.67
C GLY A 155 2.86 12.12 -0.88
N LEU A 156 3.14 12.87 0.18
CA LEU A 156 3.97 14.09 0.08
C LEU A 156 5.37 13.75 -0.45
N GLY A 157 5.80 14.49 -1.47
CA GLY A 157 7.07 14.27 -2.17
C GLY A 157 6.96 13.39 -3.42
N ALA A 158 5.83 12.73 -3.67
CA ALA A 158 5.60 12.02 -4.93
C ALA A 158 5.54 12.98 -6.13
N TYR A 159 4.93 14.13 -5.95
CA TYR A 159 4.98 15.26 -6.87
C TYR A 159 5.65 16.46 -6.15
N PRO A 160 6.54 17.23 -6.80
CA PRO A 160 7.28 18.30 -6.13
C PRO A 160 6.37 19.45 -5.71
N GLY A 161 6.55 19.95 -4.47
CA GLY A 161 5.78 21.07 -3.95
C GLY A 161 6.04 22.41 -4.67
N SER A 162 7.11 22.50 -5.47
CA SER A 162 7.40 23.63 -6.37
C SER A 162 6.83 23.45 -7.76
N GLY A 163 6.20 22.31 -8.06
CA GLY A 163 5.62 22.05 -9.38
C GLY A 163 4.40 22.93 -9.64
N LYS A 164 4.23 23.33 -10.90
CA LYS A 164 3.16 24.28 -11.33
C LYS A 164 1.74 23.76 -11.07
N ASN A 165 1.57 22.42 -11.06
CA ASN A 165 0.28 21.77 -10.89
C ASN A 165 -0.01 21.39 -9.42
N TRP A 166 0.88 21.73 -8.47
CA TRP A 166 0.73 21.38 -7.06
C TRP A 166 -0.31 22.24 -6.35
N LEU A 167 -1.35 21.62 -5.78
CA LEU A 167 -2.41 22.27 -5.00
C LEU A 167 -2.20 22.20 -3.48
N GLY A 168 -1.20 21.45 -3.02
CA GLY A 168 -1.05 21.12 -1.61
C GLY A 168 -1.72 19.81 -1.22
N MET A 169 -1.73 19.52 0.08
CA MET A 169 -2.42 18.37 0.65
C MET A 169 -3.92 18.66 0.75
N LEU A 170 -4.76 17.63 0.62
CA LEU A 170 -6.21 17.75 0.83
C LEU A 170 -6.62 17.17 2.19
N GLY A 171 -7.91 17.31 2.50
CA GLY A 171 -8.53 16.78 3.71
C GLY A 171 -8.54 17.77 4.87
N MET A 172 -8.68 17.25 6.09
CA MET A 172 -8.86 18.07 7.32
C MET A 172 -7.70 19.04 7.55
N HIS A 173 -6.48 18.67 7.19
CA HIS A 173 -5.26 19.47 7.32
C HIS A 173 -4.76 20.01 5.97
N GLY A 174 -5.61 19.98 4.95
CA GLY A 174 -5.26 20.38 3.60
C GLY A 174 -5.46 21.84 3.31
N THR A 175 -5.03 22.26 2.12
CA THR A 175 -5.26 23.62 1.61
C THR A 175 -6.71 23.78 1.18
N TYR A 176 -7.18 25.01 1.19
CA TYR A 176 -8.53 25.38 0.74
C TYR A 176 -8.71 25.04 -0.75
N GLU A 177 -7.70 25.34 -1.56
CA GLU A 177 -7.66 25.11 -3.01
C GLU A 177 -7.76 23.63 -3.34
N ALA A 178 -6.98 22.77 -2.67
CA ALA A 178 -7.01 21.32 -2.89
C ALA A 178 -8.38 20.72 -2.53
N ASN A 179 -8.98 21.16 -1.43
CA ASN A 179 -10.31 20.70 -1.02
C ASN A 179 -11.41 21.16 -1.99
N LEU A 180 -11.37 22.39 -2.48
CA LEU A 180 -12.35 22.89 -3.46
C LEU A 180 -12.18 22.18 -4.82
N ALA A 181 -10.93 22.02 -5.28
CA ALA A 181 -10.66 21.32 -6.54
C ALA A 181 -11.14 19.87 -6.48
N MET A 182 -10.90 19.17 -5.36
CA MET A 182 -11.39 17.82 -5.16
C MET A 182 -12.92 17.72 -5.13
N HIS A 183 -13.60 18.69 -4.50
CA HIS A 183 -15.07 18.70 -4.45
C HIS A 183 -15.69 19.01 -5.82
N GLY A 184 -15.06 19.90 -6.59
CA GLY A 184 -15.57 20.40 -7.86
C GLY A 184 -15.08 19.67 -9.11
N CYS A 185 -14.24 18.65 -8.97
CA CYS A 185 -13.75 17.88 -10.12
C CYS A 185 -14.84 17.00 -10.76
N ASP A 186 -14.68 16.71 -12.04
CA ASP A 186 -15.50 15.76 -12.78
C ASP A 186 -14.83 14.40 -12.96
N LEU A 187 -13.50 14.35 -12.84
CA LEU A 187 -12.69 13.13 -12.81
C LEU A 187 -11.67 13.18 -11.68
N MET A 188 -11.72 12.20 -10.80
CA MET A 188 -10.71 11.96 -9.76
C MET A 188 -9.88 10.74 -10.12
N ILE A 189 -8.56 10.94 -10.25
CA ILE A 189 -7.59 9.88 -10.51
C ILE A 189 -6.85 9.60 -9.21
N ASN A 190 -7.31 8.63 -8.43
CA ASN A 190 -6.66 8.21 -7.20
C ASN A 190 -5.50 7.26 -7.52
N ILE A 191 -4.28 7.66 -7.16
CA ILE A 191 -3.05 6.91 -7.42
C ILE A 191 -2.40 6.51 -6.09
N GLY A 192 -2.66 5.27 -5.65
CA GLY A 192 -2.06 4.69 -4.45
C GLY A 192 -2.48 5.32 -3.12
N ALA A 193 -3.72 5.82 -3.04
CA ALA A 193 -4.32 6.32 -1.79
C ALA A 193 -5.56 5.48 -1.42
N ARG A 194 -5.76 5.24 -0.13
CA ARG A 194 -6.83 4.35 0.37
C ARG A 194 -8.14 5.03 0.77
N PHE A 195 -8.35 6.29 0.48
CA PHE A 195 -9.52 7.08 0.90
C PHE A 195 -9.74 7.09 2.41
N ASP A 196 -8.75 7.62 3.15
CA ASP A 196 -8.80 7.77 4.60
C ASP A 196 -9.92 8.74 5.03
N ASP A 197 -10.52 8.50 6.21
CA ASP A 197 -11.59 9.32 6.76
C ASP A 197 -11.17 10.77 7.02
N ARG A 198 -9.87 11.04 7.26
CA ARG A 198 -9.30 12.38 7.40
C ARG A 198 -9.32 13.17 6.10
N ILE A 199 -9.47 12.48 4.97
CA ILE A 199 -9.58 13.06 3.63
C ILE A 199 -11.03 13.12 3.18
N THR A 200 -11.76 12.02 3.31
CA THR A 200 -13.12 11.91 2.77
C THR A 200 -14.16 12.69 3.59
N GLY A 201 -13.94 12.81 4.89
CA GLY A 201 -14.96 13.34 5.78
C GLY A 201 -16.26 12.57 5.63
N ARG A 202 -17.37 13.27 5.30
CA ARG A 202 -18.66 12.65 5.02
C ARG A 202 -18.61 11.99 3.63
N VAL A 203 -18.56 10.65 3.62
CA VAL A 203 -18.40 9.83 2.41
C VAL A 203 -19.41 10.17 1.30
N GLN A 204 -20.67 10.45 1.68
CA GLN A 204 -21.76 10.75 0.73
C GLN A 204 -21.55 12.07 -0.03
N ASP A 205 -20.81 13.01 0.57
CA ASP A 205 -20.56 14.34 0.01
C ASP A 205 -19.16 14.46 -0.60
N PHE A 206 -18.37 13.39 -0.55
CA PHE A 206 -17.01 13.40 -1.07
C PHE A 206 -17.00 13.34 -2.60
N SER A 207 -16.66 14.46 -3.23
CA SER A 207 -16.58 14.61 -4.69
C SER A 207 -17.79 13.98 -5.41
N PRO A 208 -19.03 14.45 -5.15
CA PRO A 208 -20.24 13.74 -5.51
C PRO A 208 -20.48 13.67 -7.03
N ASN A 209 -19.91 14.59 -7.79
CA ASN A 209 -20.15 14.72 -9.23
C ASN A 209 -19.03 14.11 -10.10
N SER A 210 -17.96 13.57 -9.49
CA SER A 210 -16.83 13.04 -10.23
C SER A 210 -16.97 11.55 -10.57
N LYS A 211 -16.48 11.17 -11.75
CA LYS A 211 -16.03 9.82 -12.01
C LYS A 211 -14.75 9.56 -11.23
N LYS A 212 -14.55 8.32 -10.76
CA LYS A 212 -13.44 7.98 -9.88
C LYS A 212 -12.68 6.77 -10.45
N ALA A 213 -11.40 6.98 -10.73
CA ALA A 213 -10.46 5.89 -11.00
C ALA A 213 -9.60 5.64 -9.75
N HIS A 214 -9.35 4.37 -9.43
CA HIS A 214 -8.52 3.98 -8.28
C HIS A 214 -7.45 2.99 -8.69
N LEU A 215 -6.21 3.46 -8.71
CA LEU A 215 -5.01 2.69 -9.01
C LEU A 215 -4.37 2.27 -7.68
N ASP A 216 -4.36 0.98 -7.38
CA ASP A 216 -3.79 0.45 -6.13
C ASP A 216 -3.24 -0.97 -6.33
N ILE A 217 -2.19 -1.31 -5.61
CA ILE A 217 -1.63 -2.67 -5.61
C ILE A 217 -2.43 -3.63 -4.72
N ASP A 218 -3.20 -3.09 -3.76
CA ASP A 218 -3.98 -3.86 -2.80
C ASP A 218 -5.45 -3.95 -3.23
N PRO A 219 -5.91 -5.10 -3.72
CA PRO A 219 -7.31 -5.27 -4.13
C PRO A 219 -8.30 -5.04 -2.99
N SER A 220 -7.88 -5.20 -1.73
CA SER A 220 -8.74 -4.97 -0.58
C SER A 220 -9.02 -3.50 -0.30
N SER A 221 -8.27 -2.58 -0.88
CA SER A 221 -8.49 -1.13 -0.81
C SER A 221 -9.58 -0.66 -1.78
N ILE A 222 -9.81 -1.40 -2.87
CA ILE A 222 -10.79 -1.04 -3.90
C ILE A 222 -12.21 -1.14 -3.36
N ASN A 223 -13.01 -0.09 -3.58
CA ASN A 223 -14.41 0.00 -3.14
C ASN A 223 -14.63 -0.16 -1.62
N LYS A 224 -13.58 -0.02 -0.81
CA LYS A 224 -13.66 -0.23 0.63
C LYS A 224 -14.32 0.94 1.36
N VAL A 225 -14.07 2.15 0.94
CA VAL A 225 -14.60 3.40 1.53
C VAL A 225 -15.43 4.16 0.51
N ILE A 226 -14.86 4.43 -0.65
CA ILE A 226 -15.50 5.12 -1.77
C ILE A 226 -15.72 4.14 -2.91
N HIS A 227 -16.91 4.13 -3.48
CA HIS A 227 -17.17 3.39 -4.71
C HIS A 227 -16.48 4.08 -5.89
N VAL A 228 -15.79 3.29 -6.72
CA VAL A 228 -15.04 3.80 -7.87
C VAL A 228 -15.56 3.24 -9.18
N ASP A 229 -15.50 4.04 -10.25
CA ASP A 229 -15.97 3.65 -11.59
C ASP A 229 -14.95 2.77 -12.30
N ILE A 230 -13.65 3.07 -12.13
CA ILE A 230 -12.55 2.32 -12.77
C ILE A 230 -11.55 1.85 -11.72
N PRO A 231 -11.58 0.57 -11.32
CA PRO A 231 -10.57 -0.04 -10.46
C PRO A 231 -9.40 -0.59 -11.29
N ILE A 232 -8.16 -0.17 -11.01
CA ILE A 232 -6.96 -0.70 -11.65
C ILE A 232 -6.03 -1.28 -10.60
N ILE A 233 -5.98 -2.62 -10.50
CA ILE A 233 -5.13 -3.31 -9.53
C ILE A 233 -3.78 -3.61 -10.16
N GLY A 234 -2.69 -3.08 -9.55
CA GLY A 234 -1.33 -3.32 -9.99
C GLY A 234 -0.32 -2.37 -9.35
N ASP A 235 0.94 -2.54 -9.68
CA ASP A 235 2.01 -1.62 -9.29
C ASP A 235 1.84 -0.27 -9.98
N ILE A 236 1.99 0.82 -9.23
CA ILE A 236 1.75 2.17 -9.74
C ILE A 236 2.75 2.54 -10.85
N GLY A 237 4.03 2.19 -10.69
CA GLY A 237 5.03 2.43 -11.73
C GLY A 237 4.69 1.72 -13.03
N HIS A 238 4.25 0.45 -12.95
CA HIS A 238 3.81 -0.30 -14.12
C HIS A 238 2.55 0.33 -14.77
N ILE A 239 1.54 0.71 -13.98
CA ILE A 239 0.32 1.30 -14.51
C ILE A 239 0.62 2.65 -15.19
N LEU A 240 1.36 3.53 -14.51
CA LEU A 240 1.71 4.85 -15.07
C LEU A 240 2.54 4.73 -16.35
N SER A 241 3.46 3.75 -16.43
CA SER A 241 4.24 3.53 -17.66
C SER A 241 3.38 3.18 -18.88
N LEU A 242 2.19 2.59 -18.67
CA LEU A 242 1.26 2.25 -19.74
C LEU A 242 0.33 3.40 -20.13
N ILE A 243 0.09 4.35 -19.23
CA ILE A 243 -0.70 5.56 -19.56
C ILE A 243 0.05 6.47 -20.51
N HIS A 244 1.39 6.44 -20.50
CA HIS A 244 2.25 7.25 -21.37
C HIS A 244 2.47 6.69 -22.78
N ILE A 245 1.95 5.51 -23.11
CA ILE A 245 2.04 4.91 -24.44
C ILE A 245 0.86 5.37 -25.30
#